data_2bb282306e723161ffc84ff9a8a18b22
#
_entry.id   2bb282306e723161ffc84ff9a8a18b22
#
_cell.length_a   1.000
_cell.length_b   1.000
_cell.length_c   1.000
_cell.angle_alpha   90.00
_cell.angle_beta   90.00
_cell.angle_gamma   90.00
#
_symmetry.space_group_name_H-M   'P 1'
#
loop_
_entity.id
_entity.type
_entity.pdbx_description
1 polymer ?
#
loop_
_entity_poly.entity_id
_entity_poly.type
_entity_poly.pdbx_seq_one_letter_code
_entity_poly.pdbx_strand_id
1 'polypeptide(L)'
;MRPVSPWFLLSALLLLALPVAPAVAQQPAAAASDAPAAPDPATQAAEAGDQDRVGAAEAPEAPVPASDDPDASDERTGPASKVPLREIRRYVAVYNAIKEAYVDPVEDRELMQSAIQGLLLDLDPHSAYLDRDQSESFDEATSGAYDGVGVELQQQGDTLKVIAPIDGGPAERAGILAGDAIVAIDGKPIAQVEGMKPLRGPSGSKVVVTLVREGRAKPFDVTLQREKIKLASVRSRMLEPGYGYVRIGSFQADTGADFQQQLDRLQAQAGGPLRGLVLDLRSNPGGLLTAAVQVADD
;
A
#
# COMPACT_ATOMS: atom_id res chain seq x y z
N MET A 1 -75.40 6.51 4.13
CA MET A 1 -76.02 5.92 5.31
C MET A 1 -75.29 4.63 5.68
N ARG A 2 -74.83 4.59 6.90
CA ARG A 2 -74.29 3.45 7.71
C ARG A 2 -72.77 3.24 7.69
N PRO A 3 -72.26 2.70 8.83
CA PRO A 3 -71.50 3.56 9.74
C PRO A 3 -70.11 2.98 10.03
N VAL A 4 -69.32 3.84 10.62
CA VAL A 4 -67.98 3.65 11.22
C VAL A 4 -68.08 2.74 12.46
N SER A 5 -67.09 1.84 12.62
CA SER A 5 -66.83 1.24 13.93
C SER A 5 -65.32 1.29 14.22
N PRO A 6 -64.93 1.86 15.37
CA PRO A 6 -63.55 1.93 15.81
C PRO A 6 -63.23 0.76 16.72
N TRP A 7 -62.10 0.14 16.51
CA TRP A 7 -61.51 -0.73 17.53
C TRP A 7 -60.15 -0.18 17.97
N PHE A 8 -60.20 0.44 19.11
CA PHE A 8 -59.07 0.67 19.98
C PHE A 8 -58.57 -0.67 20.52
N LEU A 9 -57.28 -0.98 20.32
CA LEU A 9 -56.55 -1.89 21.17
C LEU A 9 -55.28 -1.22 21.65
N LEU A 10 -55.32 -0.82 22.89
CA LEU A 10 -54.20 -0.52 23.78
C LEU A 10 -53.20 -1.69 23.76
N SER A 11 -51.97 -1.49 23.37
CA SER A 11 -50.86 -2.37 23.68
C SER A 11 -49.88 -1.65 24.56
N ALA A 12 -49.82 -2.10 25.81
CA ALA A 12 -48.96 -1.61 26.86
C ALA A 12 -47.46 -1.75 26.48
N LEU A 13 -46.77 -0.62 26.52
CA LEU A 13 -45.33 -0.53 26.39
C LEU A 13 -44.68 -0.95 27.74
N LEU A 14 -44.15 -2.16 27.82
CA LEU A 14 -43.38 -2.62 28.97
C LEU A 14 -41.93 -2.18 28.78
N LEU A 15 -41.54 -1.07 29.41
CA LEU A 15 -40.16 -0.60 29.51
C LEU A 15 -39.39 -1.51 30.48
N LEU A 16 -38.59 -2.44 29.95
CA LEU A 16 -37.57 -3.13 30.73
C LEU A 16 -36.32 -2.22 30.77
N ALA A 17 -36.14 -1.56 31.90
CA ALA A 17 -34.89 -0.86 32.22
C ALA A 17 -33.84 -1.89 32.63
N LEU A 18 -32.82 -2.08 31.76
CA LEU A 18 -31.60 -2.79 32.12
C LEU A 18 -30.62 -1.80 32.74
N PRO A 19 -29.97 -2.13 33.87
CA PRO A 19 -28.97 -1.25 34.46
C PRO A 19 -27.69 -1.21 33.60
N VAL A 20 -27.30 -0.02 33.16
CA VAL A 20 -26.01 0.24 32.58
C VAL A 20 -24.97 0.25 33.69
N ALA A 21 -24.12 -0.77 33.72
CA ALA A 21 -22.91 -0.77 34.56
C ALA A 21 -21.85 0.16 33.92
N PRO A 22 -21.15 1.02 34.69
CA PRO A 22 -20.08 1.84 34.15
C PRO A 22 -18.87 0.95 33.82
N ALA A 23 -18.44 1.00 32.58
CA ALA A 23 -17.17 0.41 32.15
C ALA A 23 -16.03 1.20 32.81
N VAL A 24 -15.37 0.55 33.75
CA VAL A 24 -14.09 1.02 34.31
C VAL A 24 -13.04 0.90 33.21
N ALA A 25 -12.54 2.03 32.74
CA ALA A 25 -11.39 2.09 31.87
C ALA A 25 -10.16 1.59 32.63
N GLN A 26 -9.68 0.39 32.31
CA GLN A 26 -8.38 -0.08 32.71
C GLN A 26 -7.32 0.64 31.87
N GLN A 27 -6.60 1.56 32.47
CA GLN A 27 -5.32 2.05 32.00
C GLN A 27 -4.31 0.89 32.02
N PRO A 28 -3.56 0.64 30.95
CA PRO A 28 -2.40 -0.24 31.02
C PRO A 28 -1.30 0.45 31.84
N ALA A 29 -0.87 -0.23 32.89
CA ALA A 29 0.28 0.15 33.70
C ALA A 29 1.52 0.25 32.83
N ALA A 30 2.19 1.38 32.90
CA ALA A 30 3.53 1.57 32.37
C ALA A 30 4.49 0.64 33.12
N ALA A 31 4.96 -0.39 32.43
CA ALA A 31 6.12 -1.16 32.89
C ALA A 31 7.37 -0.34 32.56
N ALA A 32 8.00 0.17 33.62
CA ALA A 32 9.34 0.70 33.57
C ALA A 32 10.29 -0.46 33.27
N SER A 33 10.88 -0.45 32.09
CA SER A 33 11.99 -1.32 31.73
C SER A 33 13.29 -0.57 32.04
N ASP A 34 13.91 -0.95 33.16
CA ASP A 34 15.31 -0.68 33.43
C ASP A 34 16.16 -1.49 32.46
N ALA A 35 16.67 -0.83 31.42
CA ALA A 35 17.74 -1.35 30.59
C ALA A 35 19.00 -0.57 30.90
N PRO A 36 20.13 -1.25 31.20
CA PRO A 36 21.39 -0.57 31.48
C PRO A 36 21.96 0.07 30.23
N ALA A 37 22.44 1.31 30.41
CA ALA A 37 23.11 2.11 29.40
C ALA A 37 24.34 1.40 28.84
N ALA A 38 24.44 1.38 27.50
CA ALA A 38 25.65 0.99 26.79
C ALA A 38 26.74 2.04 26.98
N PRO A 39 28.03 1.66 27.17
CA PRO A 39 29.13 2.61 27.34
C PRO A 39 29.52 3.24 25.99
N ASP A 40 29.81 4.54 26.05
CA ASP A 40 30.40 5.37 25.00
C ASP A 40 31.73 4.80 24.47
N PRO A 41 31.99 4.82 23.17
CA PRO A 41 33.26 4.48 22.56
C PRO A 41 34.15 5.73 22.41
N ALA A 42 34.75 6.19 23.47
CA ALA A 42 35.85 7.16 23.38
C ALA A 42 36.73 7.01 24.57
N THR A 43 37.77 6.18 24.47
CA THR A 43 39.09 6.31 25.11
C THR A 43 39.81 4.96 25.04
N GLN A 44 40.65 4.77 24.05
CA GLN A 44 41.90 4.00 24.13
C GLN A 44 42.68 4.20 22.83
N ALA A 45 43.40 5.31 22.83
CA ALA A 45 44.62 5.44 22.04
C ALA A 45 45.77 5.60 23.02
N ALA A 46 46.89 4.98 22.69
CA ALA A 46 48.22 5.05 23.26
C ALA A 46 48.56 3.93 24.24
N GLU A 47 49.34 2.94 23.75
CA GLU A 47 50.73 2.85 24.16
C GLU A 47 51.49 1.89 23.24
N ALA A 48 52.52 2.43 22.62
CA ALA A 48 53.53 1.76 21.84
C ALA A 48 54.54 1.11 22.74
N GLY A 49 55.07 -0.04 22.34
CA GLY A 49 56.17 -0.74 23.02
C GLY A 49 56.80 -1.77 22.09
N ASP A 50 57.77 -1.27 21.41
CA ASP A 50 58.93 -1.85 20.77
C ASP A 50 59.57 -3.01 21.54
N GLN A 51 60.01 -4.06 20.83
CA GLN A 51 61.32 -4.76 20.96
C GLN A 51 61.29 -6.12 20.24
N ASP A 52 61.91 -6.13 19.07
CA ASP A 52 63.22 -6.78 18.76
C ASP A 52 63.41 -8.26 19.05
N ARG A 53 63.68 -8.95 17.90
CA ARG A 53 64.73 -9.93 17.61
C ARG A 53 64.58 -11.40 18.00
N VAL A 54 64.86 -12.12 16.99
CA VAL A 54 65.89 -13.18 16.69
C VAL A 54 65.29 -14.55 16.35
N GLY A 55 65.65 -14.93 15.16
CA GLY A 55 65.50 -16.14 14.44
C GLY A 55 65.92 -17.43 15.14
N ALA A 56 65.34 -18.48 14.63
CA ALA A 56 65.99 -19.78 14.50
C ALA A 56 65.17 -20.71 13.65
N ALA A 57 65.78 -21.13 12.55
CA ALA A 57 65.88 -22.49 12.03
C ALA A 57 64.61 -23.30 11.77
N GLU A 58 64.39 -23.42 10.57
CA GLU A 58 63.80 -24.46 9.73
C GLU A 58 64.03 -25.90 10.25
N ALA A 59 62.92 -26.64 10.43
CA ALA A 59 62.91 -28.07 10.39
C ALA A 59 61.79 -28.52 9.42
N PRO A 60 62.00 -29.49 8.53
CA PRO A 60 61.02 -29.84 7.52
C PRO A 60 59.92 -30.68 8.15
N GLU A 61 58.70 -30.14 8.10
CA GLU A 61 57.48 -30.85 8.43
C GLU A 61 57.11 -31.83 7.32
N ALA A 62 56.85 -33.05 7.73
CA ALA A 62 56.38 -34.12 6.88
C ALA A 62 55.02 -33.78 6.27
N PRO A 63 54.66 -34.27 5.06
CA PRO A 63 53.40 -34.00 4.43
C PRO A 63 52.26 -34.58 5.25
N VAL A 64 51.38 -33.71 5.74
CA VAL A 64 50.10 -34.10 6.33
C VAL A 64 49.23 -34.65 5.19
N PRO A 65 48.54 -35.80 5.37
CA PRO A 65 47.67 -36.34 4.34
C PRO A 65 46.55 -35.36 4.06
N ALA A 66 46.30 -35.10 2.78
CA ALA A 66 45.18 -34.29 2.31
C ALA A 66 43.87 -34.83 2.89
N SER A 67 43.22 -34.04 3.71
CA SER A 67 41.83 -34.32 4.10
C SER A 67 40.98 -34.23 2.84
N ASP A 68 40.34 -35.34 2.48
CA ASP A 68 39.26 -35.37 1.49
C ASP A 68 38.04 -34.63 2.04
N ASP A 69 38.18 -33.33 2.15
CA ASP A 69 37.05 -32.42 2.38
C ASP A 69 36.60 -31.95 0.98
N PRO A 70 35.47 -32.42 0.47
CA PRO A 70 34.97 -32.03 -0.84
C PRO A 70 34.63 -30.53 -0.90
N ASP A 71 34.74 -29.80 0.21
CA ASP A 71 34.39 -28.39 0.35
C ASP A 71 35.59 -27.41 0.22
N ALA A 72 36.84 -27.91 0.11
CA ALA A 72 38.06 -27.08 0.20
C ALA A 72 38.56 -26.47 -1.13
N SER A 73 37.86 -26.61 -2.27
CA SER A 73 38.47 -26.30 -3.58
C SER A 73 37.80 -25.26 -4.43
N ASP A 74 36.98 -24.35 -3.90
CA ASP A 74 36.33 -23.34 -4.75
C ASP A 74 36.51 -21.86 -4.31
N GLU A 75 37.58 -21.54 -3.60
CA GLU A 75 38.03 -20.16 -3.43
C GLU A 75 38.85 -19.68 -4.64
N ARG A 76 38.24 -19.68 -5.82
CA ARG A 76 38.78 -18.91 -6.95
C ARG A 76 38.14 -17.52 -6.94
N THR A 77 38.92 -16.54 -6.50
CA THR A 77 38.70 -15.11 -6.69
C THR A 77 38.56 -14.78 -8.17
N GLY A 78 37.33 -14.91 -8.68
CA GLY A 78 36.88 -14.31 -9.96
C GLY A 78 36.13 -13.01 -9.68
N PRO A 79 35.90 -12.15 -10.69
CA PRO A 79 35.21 -10.88 -10.48
C PRO A 79 33.85 -11.10 -9.79
N ALA A 80 33.64 -10.35 -8.72
CA ALA A 80 32.51 -10.43 -7.80
C ALA A 80 31.16 -10.35 -8.52
N SER A 81 30.54 -11.49 -8.83
CA SER A 81 29.11 -11.51 -9.20
C SER A 81 28.49 -12.92 -9.34
N LYS A 82 29.15 -13.97 -8.95
CA LYS A 82 28.50 -15.29 -9.02
C LYS A 82 28.33 -15.85 -7.62
N VAL A 83 27.07 -16.14 -7.27
CA VAL A 83 26.77 -16.88 -6.04
C VAL A 83 27.55 -18.20 -6.06
N PRO A 84 28.32 -18.57 -5.01
CA PRO A 84 29.03 -19.82 -4.96
C PRO A 84 28.10 -21.02 -5.16
N LEU A 85 28.50 -21.98 -5.96
CA LEU A 85 27.66 -23.14 -6.29
C LEU A 85 27.25 -23.95 -5.05
N ARG A 86 28.06 -23.92 -4.00
CA ARG A 86 27.77 -24.52 -2.70
C ARG A 86 26.53 -23.87 -2.07
N GLU A 87 26.43 -22.56 -2.09
CA GLU A 87 25.27 -21.83 -1.51
C GLU A 87 24.00 -22.04 -2.33
N ILE A 88 24.13 -22.15 -3.65
CA ILE A 88 23.00 -22.51 -4.51
C ILE A 88 22.49 -23.91 -4.16
N ARG A 89 23.42 -24.91 -4.00
CA ARG A 89 23.04 -26.27 -3.61
C ARG A 89 22.36 -26.30 -2.22
N ARG A 90 22.91 -25.55 -1.26
CA ARG A 90 22.36 -25.46 0.08
C ARG A 90 20.92 -24.87 0.04
N TYR A 91 20.74 -23.78 -0.71
CA TYR A 91 19.43 -23.18 -0.91
C TYR A 91 18.42 -24.16 -1.50
N VAL A 92 18.79 -24.86 -2.59
CA VAL A 92 17.93 -25.85 -3.23
C VAL A 92 17.62 -27.03 -2.30
N ALA A 93 18.57 -27.47 -1.48
CA ALA A 93 18.33 -28.51 -0.50
C ALA A 93 17.30 -28.12 0.56
N VAL A 94 17.38 -26.88 1.09
CA VAL A 94 16.38 -26.35 2.03
C VAL A 94 15.02 -26.19 1.35
N TYR A 95 15.00 -25.68 0.13
CA TYR A 95 13.78 -25.54 -0.67
C TYR A 95 13.06 -26.88 -0.83
N ASN A 96 13.79 -27.93 -1.25
CA ASN A 96 13.22 -29.27 -1.42
C ASN A 96 12.74 -29.85 -0.09
N ALA A 97 13.51 -29.67 0.99
CA ALA A 97 13.10 -30.14 2.32
C ALA A 97 11.79 -29.50 2.79
N ILE A 98 11.56 -28.23 2.51
CA ILE A 98 10.28 -27.57 2.80
C ILE A 98 9.16 -28.20 1.98
N LYS A 99 9.37 -28.38 0.66
CA LYS A 99 8.37 -28.98 -0.22
C LYS A 99 7.98 -30.41 0.16
N GLU A 100 8.94 -31.19 0.69
CA GLU A 100 8.73 -32.59 1.06
C GLU A 100 8.17 -32.77 2.47
N ALA A 101 8.53 -31.89 3.41
CA ALA A 101 8.28 -32.09 4.84
C ALA A 101 7.27 -31.11 5.45
N TYR A 102 6.90 -30.02 4.76
CA TYR A 102 5.92 -29.07 5.30
C TYR A 102 4.51 -29.68 5.29
N VAL A 103 3.70 -29.33 6.32
CA VAL A 103 2.37 -29.93 6.56
C VAL A 103 1.38 -29.62 5.43
N ASP A 104 1.43 -28.41 4.88
CA ASP A 104 0.56 -28.00 3.78
C ASP A 104 1.36 -27.92 2.46
N PRO A 105 0.74 -28.25 1.31
CA PRO A 105 1.38 -28.05 0.01
C PRO A 105 1.67 -26.55 -0.21
N VAL A 106 2.92 -26.23 -0.52
CA VAL A 106 3.33 -24.85 -0.86
C VAL A 106 3.68 -24.78 -2.34
N GLU A 107 3.11 -23.79 -3.02
CA GLU A 107 3.40 -23.54 -4.43
C GLU A 107 4.83 -23.02 -4.63
N ASP A 108 5.49 -23.47 -5.72
CA ASP A 108 6.87 -23.10 -6.03
C ASP A 108 7.07 -21.58 -6.11
N ARG A 109 6.10 -20.90 -6.71
CA ARG A 109 6.14 -19.44 -6.87
C ARG A 109 6.09 -18.72 -5.51
N GLU A 110 5.22 -19.17 -4.63
CA GLU A 110 5.03 -18.59 -3.31
C GLU A 110 6.27 -18.77 -2.44
N LEU A 111 6.83 -20.00 -2.44
CA LEU A 111 8.06 -20.31 -1.71
C LEU A 111 9.25 -19.49 -2.21
N MET A 112 9.39 -19.35 -3.52
CA MET A 112 10.45 -18.56 -4.13
C MET A 112 10.32 -17.07 -3.83
N GLN A 113 9.09 -16.54 -3.88
CA GLN A 113 8.80 -15.14 -3.54
C GLN A 113 9.12 -14.86 -2.07
N SER A 114 8.72 -15.75 -1.16
CA SER A 114 9.04 -15.65 0.27
C SER A 114 10.55 -15.66 0.52
N ALA A 115 11.29 -16.48 -0.23
CA ALA A 115 12.75 -16.52 -0.12
C ALA A 115 13.42 -15.23 -0.58
N ILE A 116 12.93 -14.61 -1.68
CA ILE A 116 13.43 -13.31 -2.16
C ILE A 116 13.14 -12.23 -1.13
N GLN A 117 11.92 -12.21 -0.56
CA GLN A 117 11.57 -11.27 0.51
C GLN A 117 12.45 -11.45 1.74
N GLY A 118 12.73 -12.71 2.13
CA GLY A 118 13.63 -13.04 3.25
C GLY A 118 15.05 -12.49 3.08
N LEU A 119 15.60 -12.47 1.88
CA LEU A 119 16.91 -11.88 1.60
C LEU A 119 17.00 -10.38 1.94
N LEU A 120 15.88 -9.67 1.86
CA LEU A 120 15.84 -8.22 2.09
C LEU A 120 15.52 -7.86 3.54
N LEU A 121 14.80 -8.72 4.26
CA LEU A 121 14.43 -8.49 5.65
C LEU A 121 15.65 -8.31 6.57
N ASP A 122 16.76 -8.98 6.26
CA ASP A 122 18.00 -8.90 7.04
C ASP A 122 18.91 -7.71 6.65
N LEU A 123 18.57 -6.98 5.59
CA LEU A 123 19.36 -5.81 5.16
C LEU A 123 19.01 -4.59 6.00
N ASP A 124 17.75 -4.19 5.98
CA ASP A 124 17.22 -3.06 6.74
C ASP A 124 15.69 -3.09 6.73
N PRO A 125 15.01 -2.36 7.65
CA PRO A 125 13.54 -2.37 7.75
C PRO A 125 12.83 -1.62 6.59
N HIS A 126 13.57 -0.96 5.70
CA HIS A 126 13.01 -0.15 4.61
C HIS A 126 13.22 -0.79 3.24
N SER A 127 14.06 -1.83 3.15
CA SER A 127 14.28 -2.58 1.91
C SER A 127 13.18 -3.60 1.69
N ALA A 128 12.53 -3.56 0.53
CA ALA A 128 11.47 -4.47 0.16
C ALA A 128 11.58 -4.91 -1.32
N TYR A 129 11.22 -6.14 -1.59
CA TYR A 129 11.01 -6.62 -2.95
C TYR A 129 9.56 -6.36 -3.34
N LEU A 130 9.39 -5.63 -4.41
CA LEU A 130 8.08 -5.43 -5.02
C LEU A 130 7.97 -6.39 -6.20
N ASP A 131 6.97 -7.25 -6.19
CA ASP A 131 6.60 -7.99 -7.38
C ASP A 131 5.99 -7.03 -8.43
N ARG A 132 5.64 -7.55 -9.60
CA ARG A 132 5.13 -6.72 -10.69
C ARG A 132 3.87 -5.96 -10.29
N ASP A 133 2.89 -6.65 -9.68
CA ASP A 133 1.60 -6.06 -9.29
C ASP A 133 1.81 -5.01 -8.19
N GLN A 134 2.73 -5.27 -7.25
CA GLN A 134 3.11 -4.34 -6.19
C GLN A 134 3.86 -3.12 -6.74
N SER A 135 4.77 -3.32 -7.71
CA SER A 135 5.50 -2.24 -8.37
C SER A 135 4.54 -1.34 -9.16
N GLU A 136 3.61 -1.92 -9.93
CA GLU A 136 2.57 -1.17 -10.64
C GLU A 136 1.70 -0.36 -9.65
N SER A 137 1.30 -0.97 -8.52
CA SER A 137 0.53 -0.28 -7.48
C SER A 137 1.32 0.85 -6.81
N PHE A 138 2.61 0.66 -6.59
CA PHE A 138 3.50 1.67 -6.03
C PHE A 138 3.69 2.85 -7.00
N ASP A 139 3.88 2.56 -8.29
CA ASP A 139 4.01 3.58 -9.35
C ASP A 139 2.71 4.37 -9.48
N GLU A 140 1.54 3.72 -9.43
CA GLU A 140 0.23 4.38 -9.41
C GLU A 140 0.07 5.30 -8.19
N ALA A 141 0.40 4.81 -6.99
CA ALA A 141 0.31 5.60 -5.77
C ALA A 141 1.24 6.82 -5.79
N THR A 142 2.43 6.66 -6.37
CA THR A 142 3.47 7.70 -6.46
C THR A 142 3.15 8.73 -7.55
N SER A 143 2.72 8.27 -8.73
CA SER A 143 2.32 9.15 -9.83
C SER A 143 0.96 9.82 -9.61
N GLY A 144 0.10 9.21 -8.77
CA GLY A 144 -1.28 9.65 -8.61
C GLY A 144 -2.18 9.39 -9.82
N ALA A 145 -1.79 8.46 -10.69
CA ALA A 145 -2.54 8.14 -11.88
C ALA A 145 -2.51 6.64 -12.17
N TYR A 146 -3.59 6.12 -12.71
CA TYR A 146 -3.70 4.73 -13.15
C TYR A 146 -4.48 4.62 -14.45
N ASP A 147 -4.28 3.55 -15.20
CA ASP A 147 -5.02 3.29 -16.42
C ASP A 147 -6.31 2.49 -16.12
N GLY A 148 -7.46 3.07 -16.42
CA GLY A 148 -8.75 2.46 -16.11
C GLY A 148 -9.95 3.24 -16.58
N VAL A 149 -11.11 2.94 -15.99
CA VAL A 149 -12.40 3.52 -16.40
C VAL A 149 -12.85 4.72 -15.53
N GLY A 150 -12.13 5.03 -14.44
CA GLY A 150 -12.43 6.19 -13.61
C GLY A 150 -13.71 6.06 -12.79
N VAL A 151 -13.78 5.05 -11.94
CA VAL A 151 -14.92 4.79 -11.04
C VAL A 151 -14.41 4.44 -9.65
N GLU A 152 -14.99 5.05 -8.63
CA GLU A 152 -14.83 4.62 -7.25
C GLU A 152 -15.87 3.54 -6.94
N LEU A 153 -15.41 2.37 -6.50
CA LEU A 153 -16.24 1.18 -6.33
C LEU A 153 -16.12 0.62 -4.91
N GLN A 154 -17.22 0.06 -4.45
CA GLN A 154 -17.29 -0.75 -3.24
C GLN A 154 -17.83 -2.13 -3.58
N GLN A 155 -17.14 -3.18 -3.15
CA GLN A 155 -17.65 -4.52 -3.31
C GLN A 155 -18.81 -4.76 -2.34
N GLN A 156 -19.93 -5.26 -2.88
CA GLN A 156 -21.12 -5.62 -2.11
C GLN A 156 -21.64 -6.98 -2.59
N GLY A 157 -21.19 -8.05 -1.90
CA GLY A 157 -21.44 -9.42 -2.34
C GLY A 157 -20.90 -9.67 -3.76
N ASP A 158 -21.74 -10.16 -4.65
CA ASP A 158 -21.40 -10.48 -6.03
C ASP A 158 -21.56 -9.29 -6.99
N THR A 159 -21.55 -8.07 -6.48
CA THR A 159 -21.68 -6.85 -7.29
C THR A 159 -20.64 -5.80 -6.87
N LEU A 160 -20.31 -4.89 -7.78
CA LEU A 160 -19.51 -3.71 -7.49
C LEU A 160 -20.42 -2.47 -7.54
N LYS A 161 -20.67 -1.88 -6.37
CA LYS A 161 -21.47 -0.67 -6.26
C LYS A 161 -20.62 0.55 -6.59
N VAL A 162 -21.13 1.38 -7.50
CA VAL A 162 -20.53 2.67 -7.84
C VAL A 162 -20.79 3.66 -6.71
N ILE A 163 -19.72 4.11 -6.05
CA ILE A 163 -19.75 5.17 -5.05
C ILE A 163 -19.84 6.51 -5.78
N ALA A 164 -18.91 6.72 -6.72
CA ALA A 164 -18.90 7.89 -7.59
C ALA A 164 -18.09 7.61 -8.87
N PRO A 165 -18.47 8.12 -10.04
CA PRO A 165 -17.55 8.25 -11.16
C PRO A 165 -16.53 9.37 -10.84
N ILE A 166 -15.32 9.26 -11.40
CA ILE A 166 -14.30 10.29 -11.29
C ILE A 166 -14.60 11.41 -12.30
N ASP A 167 -14.57 12.66 -11.82
CA ASP A 167 -14.86 13.85 -12.60
C ASP A 167 -13.98 13.90 -13.87
N GLY A 168 -14.60 14.14 -15.02
CA GLY A 168 -13.96 14.17 -16.33
C GLY A 168 -13.50 12.79 -16.85
N GLY A 169 -13.76 11.71 -16.10
CA GLY A 169 -13.35 10.35 -16.45
C GLY A 169 -14.27 9.67 -17.47
N PRO A 170 -13.82 8.53 -18.05
CA PRO A 170 -14.61 7.77 -19.03
C PRO A 170 -15.97 7.34 -18.51
N ALA A 171 -16.05 6.92 -17.24
CA ALA A 171 -17.30 6.46 -16.64
C ALA A 171 -18.33 7.58 -16.52
N GLU A 172 -17.91 8.79 -16.09
CA GLU A 172 -18.78 9.95 -16.01
C GLU A 172 -19.31 10.34 -17.39
N ARG A 173 -18.41 10.43 -18.39
CA ARG A 173 -18.78 10.75 -19.78
C ARG A 173 -19.73 9.74 -20.38
N ALA A 174 -19.64 8.47 -19.97
CA ALA A 174 -20.55 7.40 -20.41
C ALA A 174 -21.87 7.38 -19.63
N GLY A 175 -22.08 8.28 -18.66
CA GLY A 175 -23.31 8.39 -17.89
C GLY A 175 -23.47 7.36 -16.77
N ILE A 176 -22.38 6.83 -16.24
CA ILE A 176 -22.41 6.03 -15.02
C ILE A 176 -22.67 6.98 -13.84
N LEU A 177 -23.54 6.56 -12.92
CA LEU A 177 -23.98 7.38 -11.80
C LEU A 177 -23.62 6.71 -10.45
N ALA A 178 -23.49 7.52 -9.42
CA ALA A 178 -23.43 7.01 -8.05
C ALA A 178 -24.69 6.18 -7.75
N GLY A 179 -24.50 5.01 -7.12
CA GLY A 179 -25.58 4.07 -6.81
C GLY A 179 -25.79 2.98 -7.87
N ASP A 180 -25.23 3.10 -9.07
CA ASP A 180 -25.25 1.99 -10.03
C ASP A 180 -24.55 0.76 -9.45
N ALA A 181 -24.98 -0.43 -9.87
CA ALA A 181 -24.32 -1.68 -9.52
C ALA A 181 -23.78 -2.35 -10.80
N ILE A 182 -22.48 -2.60 -10.85
CA ILE A 182 -21.86 -3.41 -11.91
C ILE A 182 -22.07 -4.87 -11.54
N VAL A 183 -22.75 -5.62 -12.40
CA VAL A 183 -23.07 -7.03 -12.19
C VAL A 183 -22.26 -7.96 -13.08
N ALA A 184 -21.73 -7.45 -14.21
CA ALA A 184 -20.85 -8.20 -15.10
C ALA A 184 -19.85 -7.27 -15.79
N ILE A 185 -18.70 -7.84 -16.18
CA ILE A 185 -17.65 -7.18 -16.97
C ILE A 185 -17.33 -8.10 -18.15
N ASP A 186 -17.38 -7.55 -19.38
CA ASP A 186 -17.20 -8.29 -20.64
C ASP A 186 -18.03 -9.58 -20.68
N GLY A 187 -19.28 -9.48 -20.23
CA GLY A 187 -20.25 -10.58 -20.18
C GLY A 187 -20.01 -11.62 -19.07
N LYS A 188 -18.98 -11.47 -18.25
CA LYS A 188 -18.69 -12.36 -17.11
C LYS A 188 -19.25 -11.78 -15.82
N PRO A 189 -20.07 -12.51 -15.05
CA PRO A 189 -20.55 -12.07 -13.74
C PRO A 189 -19.39 -11.70 -12.80
N ILE A 190 -19.60 -10.71 -11.92
CA ILE A 190 -18.57 -10.25 -10.96
C ILE A 190 -18.04 -11.40 -10.09
N ALA A 191 -18.89 -12.36 -9.70
CA ALA A 191 -18.48 -13.55 -8.95
C ALA A 191 -17.43 -14.43 -9.68
N GLN A 192 -17.27 -14.28 -10.99
CA GLN A 192 -16.35 -15.05 -11.83
C GLN A 192 -15.12 -14.24 -12.27
N VAL A 193 -15.01 -12.99 -11.88
CA VAL A 193 -13.88 -12.12 -12.21
C VAL A 193 -13.07 -11.78 -10.95
N GLU A 194 -11.79 -11.54 -11.15
CA GLU A 194 -10.87 -11.21 -10.04
C GLU A 194 -11.02 -9.74 -9.65
N GLY A 195 -12.03 -9.45 -8.82
CA GLY A 195 -12.25 -8.13 -8.26
C GLY A 195 -12.39 -7.02 -9.31
N MET A 196 -11.66 -5.93 -9.11
CA MET A 196 -11.69 -4.75 -9.99
C MET A 196 -10.64 -4.78 -11.12
N LYS A 197 -9.77 -5.81 -11.16
CA LYS A 197 -8.68 -5.91 -12.16
C LYS A 197 -9.17 -5.76 -13.61
N PRO A 198 -10.31 -6.34 -14.04
CA PRO A 198 -10.77 -6.20 -15.42
C PRO A 198 -11.18 -4.78 -15.82
N LEU A 199 -11.42 -3.87 -14.87
CA LEU A 199 -11.71 -2.46 -15.16
C LEU A 199 -10.45 -1.65 -15.44
N ARG A 200 -9.28 -2.18 -15.07
CA ARG A 200 -7.96 -1.65 -15.41
C ARG A 200 -7.47 -2.23 -16.72
N GLY A 201 -6.43 -1.64 -17.28
CA GLY A 201 -5.78 -2.13 -18.49
C GLY A 201 -5.31 -1.00 -19.38
N PRO A 202 -4.60 -1.30 -20.48
CA PRO A 202 -3.95 -0.30 -21.32
C PRO A 202 -4.89 0.82 -21.76
N SER A 203 -4.41 2.07 -21.66
CA SER A 203 -5.14 3.23 -22.15
C SER A 203 -5.54 3.06 -23.62
N GLY A 204 -6.75 3.47 -23.97
CA GLY A 204 -7.35 3.27 -25.30
C GLY A 204 -8.10 1.95 -25.49
N SER A 205 -7.85 0.94 -24.64
CA SER A 205 -8.60 -0.32 -24.71
C SER A 205 -10.04 -0.15 -24.22
N LYS A 206 -10.94 -1.04 -24.64
CA LYS A 206 -12.35 -0.98 -24.28
C LYS A 206 -12.71 -2.09 -23.30
N VAL A 207 -13.73 -1.83 -22.50
CA VAL A 207 -14.37 -2.80 -21.60
C VAL A 207 -15.87 -2.55 -21.61
N VAL A 208 -16.66 -3.60 -21.53
CA VAL A 208 -18.13 -3.51 -21.43
C VAL A 208 -18.53 -3.83 -20.00
N VAL A 209 -19.26 -2.94 -19.35
CA VAL A 209 -19.82 -3.15 -18.02
C VAL A 209 -21.32 -3.28 -18.11
N THR A 210 -21.88 -4.32 -17.47
CA THR A 210 -23.33 -4.49 -17.34
C THR A 210 -23.77 -3.88 -16.02
N LEU A 211 -24.66 -2.89 -16.09
CA LEU A 211 -25.14 -2.10 -14.96
C LEU A 211 -26.58 -2.45 -14.60
N VAL A 212 -26.86 -2.44 -13.31
CA VAL A 212 -28.20 -2.35 -12.73
C VAL A 212 -28.35 -0.99 -12.07
N ARG A 213 -29.40 -0.27 -12.40
CA ARG A 213 -29.70 1.07 -11.88
C ARG A 213 -31.09 1.09 -11.27
N GLU A 214 -31.22 1.72 -10.11
CA GLU A 214 -32.53 1.94 -9.50
C GLU A 214 -33.47 2.72 -10.44
N GLY A 215 -34.72 2.29 -10.52
CA GLY A 215 -35.70 2.86 -11.46
C GLY A 215 -35.62 2.35 -12.90
N ARG A 216 -34.66 1.49 -13.23
CA ARG A 216 -34.57 0.83 -14.56
C ARG A 216 -34.85 -0.66 -14.46
N ALA A 217 -35.85 -1.14 -15.18
CA ALA A 217 -36.36 -2.51 -15.04
C ALA A 217 -35.39 -3.61 -15.48
N LYS A 218 -34.42 -3.31 -16.35
CA LYS A 218 -33.50 -4.29 -16.93
C LYS A 218 -32.06 -3.82 -16.82
N PRO A 219 -31.11 -4.74 -16.61
CA PRO A 219 -29.68 -4.44 -16.77
C PRO A 219 -29.40 -3.89 -18.18
N PHE A 220 -28.35 -3.10 -18.29
CA PHE A 220 -27.90 -2.51 -19.55
C PHE A 220 -26.38 -2.44 -19.62
N ASP A 221 -25.88 -2.54 -20.84
CA ASP A 221 -24.44 -2.50 -21.09
C ASP A 221 -23.99 -1.09 -21.40
N VAL A 222 -22.80 -0.75 -20.88
CA VAL A 222 -22.09 0.48 -21.18
C VAL A 222 -20.67 0.11 -21.61
N THR A 223 -20.28 0.56 -22.79
CA THR A 223 -18.90 0.41 -23.27
C THR A 223 -18.07 1.59 -22.79
N LEU A 224 -16.98 1.30 -22.07
CA LEU A 224 -16.05 2.27 -21.58
C LEU A 224 -14.71 2.12 -22.31
N GLN A 225 -14.05 3.25 -22.58
CA GLN A 225 -12.68 3.26 -23.02
C GLN A 225 -11.78 3.55 -21.83
N ARG A 226 -10.76 2.71 -21.60
CA ARG A 226 -9.80 2.95 -20.53
C ARG A 226 -8.91 4.14 -20.89
N GLU A 227 -8.66 4.97 -19.91
CA GLU A 227 -7.81 6.15 -20.05
C GLU A 227 -6.93 6.30 -18.80
N LYS A 228 -5.95 7.17 -18.87
CA LYS A 228 -5.16 7.56 -17.70
C LYS A 228 -6.01 8.43 -16.77
N ILE A 229 -6.34 7.90 -15.61
CA ILE A 229 -7.16 8.54 -14.58
C ILE A 229 -6.25 9.20 -13.56
N LYS A 230 -6.38 10.51 -13.38
CA LYS A 230 -5.67 11.24 -12.32
C LYS A 230 -6.51 11.26 -11.05
N LEU A 231 -5.88 10.90 -9.93
CA LEU A 231 -6.46 10.99 -8.61
C LEU A 231 -6.09 12.35 -8.01
N ALA A 232 -7.09 13.17 -7.69
CA ALA A 232 -6.84 14.48 -7.10
C ALA A 232 -6.25 14.34 -5.69
N SER A 233 -4.94 14.58 -5.55
CA SER A 233 -4.24 14.62 -4.26
C SER A 233 -4.57 15.87 -3.44
N VAL A 234 -4.96 16.96 -4.10
CA VAL A 234 -5.26 18.26 -3.49
C VAL A 234 -6.72 18.64 -3.72
N ARG A 235 -7.42 19.00 -2.66
CA ARG A 235 -8.80 19.52 -2.71
C ARG A 235 -8.87 20.83 -1.95
N SER A 236 -9.58 21.81 -2.49
CA SER A 236 -9.72 23.11 -1.86
C SER A 236 -11.16 23.60 -1.79
N ARG A 237 -11.42 24.48 -0.84
CA ARG A 237 -12.68 25.23 -0.75
C ARG A 237 -12.48 26.52 0.01
N MET A 238 -13.30 27.52 -0.27
CA MET A 238 -13.40 28.71 0.57
C MET A 238 -14.22 28.38 1.82
N LEU A 239 -13.73 28.73 3.01
CA LEU A 239 -14.51 28.62 4.27
C LEU A 239 -15.33 29.82 4.50
N GLU A 240 -14.69 31.00 4.45
CA GLU A 240 -15.27 32.33 4.59
C GLU A 240 -14.55 33.27 3.63
N PRO A 241 -15.09 34.46 3.32
CA PRO A 241 -14.40 35.40 2.44
C PRO A 241 -12.98 35.71 2.89
N GLY A 242 -12.00 35.30 2.08
CA GLY A 242 -10.58 35.46 2.33
C GLY A 242 -9.95 34.35 3.19
N TYR A 243 -10.67 33.32 3.62
CA TYR A 243 -10.12 32.17 4.35
C TYR A 243 -10.28 30.90 3.53
N GLY A 244 -9.15 30.35 3.08
CA GLY A 244 -9.08 29.15 2.29
C GLY A 244 -8.90 27.88 3.14
N TYR A 245 -9.35 26.77 2.61
CA TYR A 245 -9.07 25.44 3.12
C TYR A 245 -8.52 24.59 1.99
N VAL A 246 -7.36 23.95 2.22
CA VAL A 246 -6.75 23.02 1.29
C VAL A 246 -6.45 21.71 2.04
N ARG A 247 -6.86 20.59 1.47
CA ARG A 247 -6.53 19.27 1.98
C ARG A 247 -5.61 18.56 0.98
N ILE A 248 -4.50 18.03 1.48
CA ILE A 248 -3.59 17.16 0.73
C ILE A 248 -3.77 15.74 1.27
N GLY A 249 -4.26 14.82 0.44
CA GLY A 249 -4.51 13.43 0.81
C GLY A 249 -3.26 12.56 0.77
N SER A 250 -2.32 12.86 -0.15
CA SER A 250 -1.01 12.20 -0.30
C SER A 250 -0.09 13.10 -1.10
N PHE A 251 1.23 12.89 -0.99
CA PHE A 251 2.22 13.63 -1.79
C PHE A 251 2.59 12.84 -3.04
N GLN A 252 1.94 13.16 -4.15
CA GLN A 252 2.13 12.57 -5.47
C GLN A 252 2.98 13.49 -6.35
N ALA A 253 3.39 13.01 -7.54
CA ALA A 253 4.26 13.76 -8.43
C ALA A 253 3.73 15.17 -8.79
N ASP A 254 2.42 15.30 -9.00
CA ASP A 254 1.79 16.56 -9.41
C ASP A 254 1.28 17.39 -8.21
N THR A 255 1.46 16.94 -6.93
CA THR A 255 0.83 17.56 -5.75
C THR A 255 1.26 19.01 -5.53
N GLY A 256 2.54 19.37 -5.77
CA GLY A 256 3.00 20.76 -5.67
C GLY A 256 2.29 21.66 -6.67
N ALA A 257 2.28 21.27 -7.95
CA ALA A 257 1.60 22.02 -9.00
C ALA A 257 0.08 22.15 -8.76
N ASP A 258 -0.56 21.04 -8.31
CA ASP A 258 -1.99 21.06 -7.98
C ASP A 258 -2.28 21.96 -6.77
N PHE A 259 -1.40 21.97 -5.76
CA PHE A 259 -1.51 22.85 -4.60
C PHE A 259 -1.47 24.31 -5.01
N GLN A 260 -0.49 24.71 -5.79
CA GLN A 260 -0.36 26.07 -6.32
C GLN A 260 -1.62 26.48 -7.13
N GLN A 261 -2.07 25.61 -8.03
CA GLN A 261 -3.29 25.86 -8.80
C GLN A 261 -4.52 26.06 -7.91
N GLN A 262 -4.67 25.28 -6.84
CA GLN A 262 -5.78 25.44 -5.91
C GLN A 262 -5.66 26.71 -5.08
N LEU A 263 -4.45 27.14 -4.70
CA LEU A 263 -4.21 28.44 -4.06
C LEU A 263 -4.59 29.59 -4.96
N ASP A 264 -4.15 29.59 -6.21
CA ASP A 264 -4.50 30.63 -7.18
C ASP A 264 -6.00 30.74 -7.39
N ARG A 265 -6.69 29.59 -7.45
CA ARG A 265 -8.14 29.55 -7.55
C ARG A 265 -8.82 30.17 -6.33
N LEU A 266 -8.35 29.86 -5.11
CA LEU A 266 -8.88 30.43 -3.89
C LEU A 266 -8.63 31.94 -3.81
N GLN A 267 -7.47 32.42 -4.19
CA GLN A 267 -7.13 33.85 -4.25
C GLN A 267 -8.01 34.59 -5.26
N ALA A 268 -8.23 34.01 -6.44
CA ALA A 268 -9.13 34.54 -7.45
C ALA A 268 -10.58 34.65 -6.92
N GLN A 269 -11.04 33.63 -6.19
CA GLN A 269 -12.36 33.63 -5.55
C GLN A 269 -12.49 34.69 -4.43
N ALA A 270 -11.39 34.94 -3.71
CA ALA A 270 -11.31 35.94 -2.66
C ALA A 270 -11.21 37.38 -3.19
N GLY A 271 -10.87 37.54 -4.48
CA GLY A 271 -10.62 38.86 -5.08
C GLY A 271 -9.27 39.48 -4.70
N GLY A 272 -8.32 38.65 -4.20
CA GLY A 272 -6.99 39.07 -3.79
C GLY A 272 -6.32 38.05 -2.86
N PRO A 273 -5.24 38.43 -2.19
CA PRO A 273 -4.51 37.54 -1.28
C PRO A 273 -5.44 36.99 -0.19
N LEU A 274 -5.25 35.71 0.18
CA LEU A 274 -5.98 35.10 1.28
C LEU A 274 -5.58 35.75 2.62
N ARG A 275 -6.53 35.93 3.51
CA ARG A 275 -6.29 36.39 4.89
C ARG A 275 -5.79 35.29 5.80
N GLY A 276 -6.06 34.04 5.42
CA GLY A 276 -5.59 32.85 6.11
C GLY A 276 -5.90 31.58 5.33
N LEU A 277 -5.09 30.55 5.58
CA LEU A 277 -5.22 29.24 4.98
C LEU A 277 -5.23 28.16 6.07
N VAL A 278 -6.14 27.20 5.97
CA VAL A 278 -6.12 25.96 6.73
C VAL A 278 -5.58 24.87 5.81
N LEU A 279 -4.40 24.36 6.11
CA LEU A 279 -3.81 23.19 5.45
C LEU A 279 -4.15 21.93 6.26
N ASP A 280 -4.90 21.01 5.64
CA ASP A 280 -5.33 19.76 6.27
C ASP A 280 -4.52 18.57 5.72
N LEU A 281 -3.68 18.00 6.58
CA LEU A 281 -2.86 16.82 6.30
C LEU A 281 -3.35 15.58 7.08
N ARG A 282 -4.53 15.60 7.65
CA ARG A 282 -5.06 14.46 8.40
C ARG A 282 -5.27 13.26 7.50
N SER A 283 -4.84 12.08 7.99
CA SER A 283 -4.86 10.82 7.24
C SER A 283 -4.03 10.86 5.94
N ASN A 284 -3.04 11.76 5.85
CA ASN A 284 -2.05 11.74 4.79
C ASN A 284 -0.93 10.76 5.19
N PRO A 285 -0.71 9.66 4.43
CA PRO A 285 0.33 8.68 4.76
C PRO A 285 1.75 9.14 4.37
N GLY A 286 1.89 10.31 3.74
CA GLY A 286 3.14 10.78 3.13
C GLY A 286 3.12 10.67 1.61
N GLY A 287 4.26 10.30 1.04
CA GLY A 287 4.50 10.17 -0.40
C GLY A 287 5.86 10.72 -0.82
N LEU A 288 5.92 11.40 -1.96
CA LEU A 288 7.17 11.95 -2.51
C LEU A 288 7.66 13.13 -1.69
N LEU A 289 8.90 13.04 -1.20
CA LEU A 289 9.56 14.10 -0.45
C LEU A 289 9.68 15.39 -1.28
N THR A 290 9.99 15.25 -2.57
CA THR A 290 10.09 16.40 -3.50
C THR A 290 8.79 17.17 -3.61
N ALA A 291 7.65 16.50 -3.66
CA ALA A 291 6.34 17.13 -3.68
C ALA A 291 6.01 17.83 -2.35
N ALA A 292 6.41 17.23 -1.22
CA ALA A 292 6.23 17.85 0.09
C ALA A 292 7.09 19.12 0.24
N VAL A 293 8.33 19.11 -0.27
CA VAL A 293 9.21 20.29 -0.26
C VAL A 293 8.61 21.40 -1.15
N GLN A 294 8.12 21.07 -2.35
CA GLN A 294 7.46 22.07 -3.22
C GLN A 294 6.29 22.75 -2.50
N VAL A 295 5.42 21.98 -1.86
CA VAL A 295 4.27 22.55 -1.10
C VAL A 295 4.73 23.40 0.08
N ALA A 296 5.90 23.11 0.67
CA ALA A 296 6.43 23.90 1.80
C ALA A 296 7.11 25.21 1.35
N ASP A 297 7.58 25.26 0.10
CA ASP A 297 8.23 26.43 -0.47
C ASP A 297 7.24 27.43 -1.06
N ASP A 298 6.00 27.00 -1.38
CA ASP A 298 4.90 27.81 -1.90
C ASP A 298 4.15 28.55 -0.77
#